data_60eeb21450c5f9a034d9b0ceccd31614
#
_entry.id   60eeb21450c5f9a034d9b0ceccd31614
#
_cell.length_a   1.000
_cell.length_b   1.000
_cell.length_c   1.000
_cell.angle_alpha   90.00
_cell.angle_beta   90.00
_cell.angle_gamma   90.00
#
_symmetry.space_group_name_H-M   'P 1'
#
loop_
_entity.id
_entity.type
_entity.pdbx_description
1 polymer ?
#
loop_
_entity_poly.entity_id
_entity_poly.type
_entity_poly.pdbx_seq_one_letter_code
_entity_poly.pdbx_strand_id
1 'polypeptide(L)'
;MRKKMLGMFLAGVLAMTALTACGETANGNNGAATTGDQNQDQPADGQTSAEPAGDGALTGTLNLGVIGPMTGAAALYGNAVKNGAEIAVEEINAIDPAFQISLDVQDDVHDPEISVNAYQTLKDNKVQVIVGTVTTSPCLAVSAEANSDRVFMLTPSASSPSVTEGKDNIFQLCFSDPNQGSASAQYISDNKLATKVAVIYNNGDAYSTGIYQTFKSKASELGLEVVSETTFTDDTATDFTVQLKAAQDAGADLLFLPIYYQPASLILKQASDMGFSPKMFGVDGMDGILTMEGFDTKLAEGVILLTPFSADAEDEATANFVKKFNDKVGETPSQFAADGYDCPYAIYRALEFYAAKNGGLDVTDMSYADLCEILISVFTDPSFSVDGITGQGMVWDANGEVNKAPKAVVIENGVYVGM
;
A
#
# COMPACT_ATOMS: atom_id res chain seq x y z
N MET A 1 -32.99 46.95 -8.91
CA MET A 1 -33.85 46.91 -7.71
C MET A 1 -33.15 45.98 -6.74
N ARG A 2 -32.38 46.49 -5.79
CA ARG A 2 -32.68 46.78 -4.37
C ARG A 2 -33.44 45.59 -3.74
N LYS A 3 -32.90 44.84 -2.75
CA LYS A 3 -32.54 45.32 -1.40
C LYS A 3 -31.54 44.39 -0.68
N LYS A 4 -30.63 45.00 0.08
CA LYS A 4 -29.81 44.53 1.18
C LYS A 4 -30.63 44.32 2.45
N MET A 5 -30.23 43.44 3.34
CA MET A 5 -30.30 43.52 4.83
C MET A 5 -29.40 42.39 5.33
N LEU A 6 -28.37 42.54 6.03
CA LEU A 6 -27.79 43.24 7.19
C LEU A 6 -28.51 42.97 8.52
N GLY A 7 -27.82 42.42 9.46
CA GLY A 7 -28.13 42.36 10.89
C GLY A 7 -27.58 41.06 11.51
N MET A 8 -26.71 40.99 12.39
CA MET A 8 -26.03 41.76 13.44
C MET A 8 -25.87 40.84 14.66
N PHE A 9 -24.62 40.65 15.03
CA PHE A 9 -24.04 40.42 16.37
C PHE A 9 -24.93 39.96 17.52
N LEU A 10 -24.47 38.93 18.29
CA LEU A 10 -24.30 39.08 19.73
C LEU A 10 -23.17 38.19 20.27
N ALA A 11 -22.27 38.83 20.97
CA ALA A 11 -21.18 38.26 21.78
C ALA A 11 -21.68 38.04 23.20
N GLY A 12 -21.11 37.08 23.93
CA GLY A 12 -21.29 36.87 25.37
C GLY A 12 -20.19 35.94 25.89
N VAL A 13 -19.36 36.41 26.48
CA VAL A 13 -18.33 36.64 27.49
C VAL A 13 -18.52 35.82 28.78
N LEU A 14 -17.43 35.09 29.11
CA LEU A 14 -16.86 34.71 30.40
C LEU A 14 -17.70 34.13 31.56
N ALA A 15 -17.16 33.07 32.16
CA ALA A 15 -16.73 33.10 33.58
C ALA A 15 -15.80 31.92 33.91
N MET A 16 -14.61 32.24 34.38
CA MET A 16 -13.68 31.38 35.15
C MET A 16 -14.22 31.15 36.56
N THR A 17 -13.99 29.97 37.12
CA THR A 17 -13.73 29.83 38.56
C THR A 17 -12.72 28.73 38.79
N ALA A 18 -11.55 29.13 39.30
CA ALA A 18 -10.58 28.27 39.96
C ALA A 18 -10.96 28.15 41.44
N LEU A 19 -10.76 27.01 42.06
CA LEU A 19 -10.58 26.88 43.48
C LEU A 19 -9.63 25.73 43.82
N THR A 20 -8.53 26.15 44.40
CA THR A 20 -7.47 25.41 45.10
C THR A 20 -7.96 24.88 46.45
N ALA A 21 -7.48 23.73 46.87
CA ALA A 21 -7.16 23.50 48.27
C ALA A 21 -6.16 22.35 48.45
N CYS A 22 -5.07 22.69 49.12
CA CYS A 22 -3.99 21.84 49.63
C CYS A 22 -4.45 21.01 50.86
N GLY A 23 -3.71 19.93 51.12
CA GLY A 23 -3.75 19.19 52.39
C GLY A 23 -2.60 18.19 52.46
N GLU A 24 -1.45 18.66 53.02
CA GLU A 24 -0.33 17.82 53.48
C GLU A 24 -0.73 17.02 54.73
N THR A 25 -0.19 15.83 54.91
CA THR A 25 0.61 15.51 56.10
C THR A 25 1.44 14.22 55.90
N ALA A 26 2.66 14.33 56.42
CA ALA A 26 3.76 13.39 56.39
C ALA A 26 3.73 12.37 57.54
N ASN A 27 4.48 11.34 57.40
CA ASN A 27 5.46 10.66 58.29
C ASN A 27 5.42 9.15 58.04
N GLY A 28 6.44 8.40 57.85
CA GLY A 28 7.83 8.45 58.30
C GLY A 28 8.28 7.05 58.66
N ASN A 29 9.41 6.69 58.14
CA ASN A 29 10.47 5.92 58.75
C ASN A 29 10.77 4.46 58.35
N ASN A 30 11.94 4.32 57.77
CA ASN A 30 13.09 3.40 58.00
C ASN A 30 12.94 1.87 57.95
N GLY A 31 13.89 1.32 57.17
CA GLY A 31 14.42 0.00 57.40
C GLY A 31 15.21 -0.60 56.22
N ALA A 32 16.48 -0.27 56.21
CA ALA A 32 17.70 -0.89 55.69
C ALA A 32 17.69 -2.23 54.90
N ALA A 33 18.34 -2.17 53.74
CA ALA A 33 19.37 -3.03 53.12
C ALA A 33 19.34 -4.55 53.28
N THR A 34 19.37 -5.25 52.14
CA THR A 34 20.51 -6.12 51.81
C THR A 34 20.45 -6.56 50.34
N THR A 35 21.62 -6.52 49.76
CA THR A 35 22.14 -6.98 48.49
C THR A 35 21.67 -8.38 48.01
N GLY A 36 21.47 -8.52 46.70
CA GLY A 36 21.38 -9.79 46.00
C GLY A 36 21.31 -9.59 44.50
N ASP A 37 22.49 -9.56 43.90
CA ASP A 37 22.79 -9.58 42.46
C ASP A 37 22.27 -10.89 41.86
N GLN A 38 21.46 -10.84 40.79
CA GLN A 38 21.45 -11.84 39.73
C GLN A 38 20.83 -11.25 38.47
N ASN A 39 21.74 -11.01 37.55
CA ASN A 39 21.53 -10.78 36.13
C ASN A 39 20.74 -11.95 35.52
N GLN A 40 19.62 -11.67 34.87
CA GLN A 40 19.05 -12.51 33.82
C GLN A 40 18.65 -11.62 32.69
N ASP A 41 19.42 -11.70 31.63
CA ASP A 41 19.08 -11.19 30.32
C ASP A 41 17.73 -11.77 29.85
N GLN A 42 16.77 -10.92 29.66
CA GLN A 42 15.54 -11.20 28.94
C GLN A 42 15.53 -10.33 27.69
N PRO A 43 15.34 -10.90 26.49
CA PRO A 43 15.30 -10.12 25.26
C PRO A 43 14.09 -9.17 25.33
N ALA A 44 14.31 -7.91 25.01
CA ALA A 44 13.26 -6.92 24.88
C ALA A 44 12.43 -7.24 23.64
N ASP A 45 11.25 -7.82 23.85
CA ASP A 45 10.17 -7.85 22.86
C ASP A 45 9.65 -6.41 22.67
N GLY A 46 10.11 -5.78 21.60
CA GLY A 46 9.67 -4.44 21.20
C GLY A 46 8.44 -4.50 20.31
N GLN A 47 7.33 -5.05 20.77
CA GLN A 47 6.01 -4.88 20.15
C GLN A 47 5.12 -4.13 21.13
N THR A 48 5.03 -2.80 20.98
CA THR A 48 3.93 -2.03 21.57
C THR A 48 2.72 -2.11 20.65
N SER A 49 2.08 -3.28 20.58
CA SER A 49 0.69 -3.39 20.18
C SER A 49 -0.17 -2.93 21.36
N ALA A 50 -1.17 -2.09 21.13
CA ALA A 50 -2.19 -1.80 22.11
C ALA A 50 -2.75 -3.13 22.64
N GLU A 51 -2.59 -3.41 23.95
CA GLU A 51 -3.14 -4.62 24.56
C GLU A 51 -4.66 -4.63 24.43
N PRO A 52 -5.28 -5.71 23.94
CA PRO A 52 -6.72 -5.85 23.92
C PRO A 52 -7.26 -5.95 25.35
N ALA A 53 -8.22 -5.13 25.66
CA ALA A 53 -8.89 -5.13 26.98
C ALA A 53 -10.06 -6.13 26.95
N GLY A 54 -9.79 -7.42 27.22
CA GLY A 54 -10.84 -8.43 27.42
C GLY A 54 -10.41 -9.86 27.12
N ASP A 55 -11.03 -10.84 27.78
CA ASP A 55 -10.82 -12.29 27.58
C ASP A 55 -11.44 -12.82 26.27
N GLY A 56 -11.64 -11.95 25.26
CA GLY A 56 -12.32 -12.30 24.00
C GLY A 56 -11.39 -13.00 23.01
N ALA A 57 -11.49 -14.31 22.89
CA ALA A 57 -10.71 -15.08 21.92
C ALA A 57 -11.25 -14.93 20.49
N LEU A 58 -10.36 -14.81 19.50
CA LEU A 58 -10.64 -15.04 18.11
C LEU A 58 -10.49 -16.55 17.82
N THR A 59 -11.48 -17.17 17.14
CA THR A 59 -11.47 -18.61 16.86
C THR A 59 -12.04 -18.92 15.48
N GLY A 60 -11.79 -20.13 15.00
CA GLY A 60 -12.37 -20.65 13.76
C GLY A 60 -11.42 -20.59 12.57
N THR A 61 -11.97 -20.78 11.37
CA THR A 61 -11.22 -20.72 10.12
C THR A 61 -11.81 -19.64 9.21
N LEU A 62 -10.98 -18.69 8.83
CA LEU A 62 -11.28 -17.67 7.83
C LEU A 62 -10.92 -18.21 6.44
N ASN A 63 -11.88 -18.21 5.51
CA ASN A 63 -11.62 -18.48 4.11
C ASN A 63 -11.26 -17.16 3.40
N LEU A 64 -9.99 -16.98 3.10
CA LEU A 64 -9.42 -15.78 2.48
C LEU A 64 -9.13 -16.03 1.00
N GLY A 65 -9.66 -15.19 0.12
CA GLY A 65 -9.35 -15.23 -1.31
C GLY A 65 -8.27 -14.26 -1.71
N VAL A 66 -7.41 -14.64 -2.63
CA VAL A 66 -6.47 -13.75 -3.30
C VAL A 66 -6.77 -13.73 -4.79
N ILE A 67 -6.94 -12.54 -5.38
CA ILE A 67 -7.10 -12.35 -6.82
C ILE A 67 -5.99 -11.44 -7.32
N GLY A 68 -5.31 -11.85 -8.37
CA GLY A 68 -4.29 -11.04 -9.02
C GLY A 68 -3.72 -11.72 -10.26
N PRO A 69 -2.90 -11.04 -11.06
CA PRO A 69 -2.31 -11.58 -12.27
C PRO A 69 -1.16 -12.54 -11.93
N MET A 70 -1.43 -13.85 -11.91
CA MET A 70 -0.40 -14.88 -11.71
C MET A 70 0.33 -15.20 -13.01
N THR A 71 -0.30 -14.88 -14.15
CA THR A 71 0.25 -15.02 -15.50
C THR A 71 0.06 -13.73 -16.30
N GLY A 72 0.73 -13.62 -17.48
CA GLY A 72 0.60 -12.46 -18.37
C GLY A 72 1.52 -11.29 -18.03
N ALA A 73 1.16 -10.11 -18.52
CA ALA A 73 2.03 -8.92 -18.54
C ALA A 73 2.33 -8.33 -17.15
N ALA A 74 1.48 -8.59 -16.15
CA ALA A 74 1.63 -8.10 -14.78
C ALA A 74 1.95 -9.22 -13.77
N ALA A 75 2.38 -10.38 -14.24
CA ALA A 75 2.57 -11.58 -13.42
C ALA A 75 3.55 -11.41 -12.25
N LEU A 76 4.54 -10.52 -12.36
CA LEU A 76 5.47 -10.25 -11.26
C LEU A 76 4.74 -9.71 -10.04
N TYR A 77 3.76 -8.84 -10.22
CA TYR A 77 3.00 -8.27 -9.10
C TYR A 77 2.11 -9.32 -8.41
N GLY A 78 1.32 -10.06 -9.20
CA GLY A 78 0.40 -11.05 -8.64
C GLY A 78 1.13 -12.18 -7.90
N ASN A 79 2.22 -12.69 -8.48
CA ASN A 79 3.02 -13.72 -7.81
C ASN A 79 3.72 -13.18 -6.55
N ALA A 80 4.15 -11.91 -6.54
CA ALA A 80 4.73 -11.28 -5.37
C ALA A 80 3.68 -11.16 -4.24
N VAL A 81 2.49 -10.63 -4.53
CA VAL A 81 1.36 -10.55 -3.58
C VAL A 81 0.98 -11.91 -3.03
N LYS A 82 0.81 -12.91 -3.90
CA LYS A 82 0.50 -14.28 -3.50
C LYS A 82 1.55 -14.83 -2.52
N ASN A 83 2.82 -14.73 -2.88
CA ASN A 83 3.90 -15.26 -2.05
C ASN A 83 4.00 -14.54 -0.70
N GLY A 84 3.79 -13.23 -0.67
CA GLY A 84 3.70 -12.46 0.58
C GLY A 84 2.53 -12.89 1.45
N ALA A 85 1.33 -13.03 0.86
CA ALA A 85 0.14 -13.49 1.56
C ALA A 85 0.29 -14.91 2.12
N GLU A 86 0.90 -15.82 1.34
CA GLU A 86 1.17 -17.19 1.81
C GLU A 86 2.10 -17.20 3.03
N ILE A 87 3.16 -16.36 3.05
CA ILE A 87 4.06 -16.25 4.21
C ILE A 87 3.30 -15.73 5.43
N ALA A 88 2.50 -14.67 5.28
CA ALA A 88 1.69 -14.13 6.36
C ALA A 88 0.71 -15.16 6.92
N VAL A 89 0.01 -15.90 6.06
CA VAL A 89 -0.94 -16.94 6.46
C VAL A 89 -0.22 -18.09 7.19
N GLU A 90 0.93 -18.55 6.71
CA GLU A 90 1.75 -19.56 7.38
C GLU A 90 2.14 -19.11 8.80
N GLU A 91 2.52 -17.84 8.97
CA GLU A 91 2.89 -17.26 10.27
C GLU A 91 1.69 -17.12 11.21
N ILE A 92 0.58 -16.55 10.75
CA ILE A 92 -0.64 -16.38 11.54
C ILE A 92 -1.13 -17.75 12.02
N ASN A 93 -1.20 -18.74 11.13
CA ASN A 93 -1.61 -20.09 11.46
C ASN A 93 -0.68 -20.79 12.47
N ALA A 94 0.59 -20.40 12.54
CA ALA A 94 1.54 -20.93 13.47
C ALA A 94 1.46 -20.29 14.86
N ILE A 95 1.15 -18.98 14.94
CA ILE A 95 1.11 -18.25 16.22
C ILE A 95 -0.25 -18.36 16.90
N ASP A 96 -1.33 -18.56 16.17
CA ASP A 96 -2.69 -18.68 16.71
C ASP A 96 -3.36 -19.99 16.30
N PRO A 97 -3.19 -21.08 17.09
CA PRO A 97 -3.79 -22.36 16.73
C PRO A 97 -5.32 -22.41 16.90
N ALA A 98 -5.94 -21.43 17.57
CA ALA A 98 -7.39 -21.35 17.73
C ALA A 98 -8.08 -20.69 16.53
N PHE A 99 -7.32 -19.85 15.79
CA PHE A 99 -7.75 -19.20 14.56
C PHE A 99 -6.85 -19.65 13.41
N GLN A 100 -7.45 -19.96 12.28
CA GLN A 100 -6.71 -20.40 11.09
C GLN A 100 -7.19 -19.62 9.86
N ILE A 101 -6.32 -19.42 8.89
CA ILE A 101 -6.67 -18.87 7.57
C ILE A 101 -6.48 -19.98 6.53
N SER A 102 -7.51 -20.22 5.73
CA SER A 102 -7.48 -21.04 4.53
C SER A 102 -7.41 -20.12 3.31
N LEU A 103 -6.38 -20.26 2.47
CA LEU A 103 -6.14 -19.38 1.33
C LEU A 103 -6.58 -20.02 0.02
N ASP A 104 -7.38 -19.31 -0.79
CA ASP A 104 -7.73 -19.67 -2.17
C ASP A 104 -7.21 -18.56 -3.11
N VAL A 105 -6.43 -18.93 -4.13
CA VAL A 105 -5.75 -18.00 -5.04
C VAL A 105 -6.29 -18.16 -6.45
N GLN A 106 -6.69 -17.05 -7.07
CA GLN A 106 -7.20 -17.02 -8.44
C GLN A 106 -6.38 -16.08 -9.32
N ASP A 107 -6.13 -16.52 -10.56
CA ASP A 107 -5.44 -15.74 -11.58
C ASP A 107 -6.43 -14.88 -12.36
N ASP A 108 -6.21 -13.58 -12.45
CA ASP A 108 -7.01 -12.64 -13.24
C ASP A 108 -6.34 -12.22 -14.56
N VAL A 109 -5.13 -12.67 -14.80
CA VAL A 109 -4.28 -12.34 -15.97
C VAL A 109 -4.21 -10.85 -16.32
N HIS A 110 -4.50 -9.98 -15.34
CA HIS A 110 -4.64 -8.52 -15.52
C HIS A 110 -5.85 -8.13 -16.42
N ASP A 111 -6.88 -8.94 -16.47
CA ASP A 111 -8.08 -8.71 -17.28
C ASP A 111 -9.32 -8.51 -16.41
N PRO A 112 -10.10 -7.40 -16.59
CA PRO A 112 -11.28 -7.11 -15.77
C PRO A 112 -12.39 -8.17 -15.86
N GLU A 113 -12.62 -8.80 -17.02
CA GLU A 113 -13.67 -9.82 -17.17
C GLU A 113 -13.25 -11.14 -16.50
N ILE A 114 -11.97 -11.51 -16.65
CA ILE A 114 -11.42 -12.71 -15.99
C ILE A 114 -11.39 -12.51 -14.48
N SER A 115 -11.08 -11.31 -13.99
CA SER A 115 -11.08 -11.02 -12.55
C SER A 115 -12.47 -11.13 -11.90
N VAL A 116 -13.53 -10.71 -12.60
CA VAL A 116 -14.91 -10.94 -12.14
C VAL A 116 -15.24 -12.44 -12.09
N ASN A 117 -14.79 -13.23 -13.08
CA ASN A 117 -15.00 -14.69 -13.05
C ASN A 117 -14.21 -15.34 -11.91
N ALA A 118 -12.99 -14.88 -11.63
CA ALA A 118 -12.18 -15.31 -10.49
C ALA A 118 -12.89 -15.01 -9.16
N TYR A 119 -13.45 -13.80 -9.01
CA TYR A 119 -14.25 -13.41 -7.85
C TYR A 119 -15.47 -14.33 -7.65
N GLN A 120 -16.23 -14.63 -8.71
CA GLN A 120 -17.37 -15.55 -8.60
C GLN A 120 -16.94 -16.97 -8.19
N THR A 121 -15.78 -17.43 -8.70
CA THR A 121 -15.19 -18.71 -8.29
C THR A 121 -14.89 -18.75 -6.79
N LEU A 122 -14.28 -17.68 -6.25
CA LEU A 122 -14.01 -17.58 -4.81
C LEU A 122 -15.30 -17.59 -3.97
N LYS A 123 -16.36 -16.92 -4.44
CA LYS A 123 -17.68 -16.98 -3.77
C LYS A 123 -18.27 -18.39 -3.74
N ASP A 124 -18.18 -19.12 -4.85
CA ASP A 124 -18.63 -20.51 -4.92
C ASP A 124 -17.84 -21.41 -3.97
N ASN A 125 -16.54 -21.12 -3.78
CA ASN A 125 -15.64 -21.78 -2.83
C ASN A 125 -15.84 -21.31 -1.37
N LYS A 126 -16.83 -20.45 -1.09
CA LYS A 126 -17.16 -19.96 0.25
C LYS A 126 -16.07 -19.05 0.87
N VAL A 127 -15.33 -18.35 0.04
CA VAL A 127 -14.44 -17.31 0.52
C VAL A 127 -15.23 -16.19 1.19
N GLN A 128 -14.73 -15.68 2.31
CA GLN A 128 -15.42 -14.72 3.17
C GLN A 128 -14.87 -13.30 3.02
N VAL A 129 -13.56 -13.17 2.69
CA VAL A 129 -12.84 -11.90 2.56
C VAL A 129 -11.91 -11.99 1.36
N ILE A 130 -11.76 -10.90 0.62
CA ILE A 130 -10.88 -10.82 -0.56
C ILE A 130 -9.68 -9.92 -0.29
N VAL A 131 -8.49 -10.43 -0.54
CA VAL A 131 -7.25 -9.66 -0.79
C VAL A 131 -7.05 -9.55 -2.30
N GLY A 132 -7.16 -8.37 -2.84
CA GLY A 132 -7.09 -8.18 -4.29
C GLY A 132 -8.06 -7.11 -4.80
N THR A 133 -8.18 -6.86 -6.11
CA THR A 133 -7.18 -7.40 -7.05
C THR A 133 -5.92 -6.52 -7.00
N VAL A 134 -4.86 -6.96 -7.67
CA VAL A 134 -3.54 -6.33 -7.57
C VAL A 134 -3.42 -5.08 -8.43
N THR A 135 -4.03 -5.06 -9.60
CA THR A 135 -3.95 -3.96 -10.56
C THR A 135 -5.28 -3.21 -10.68
N THR A 136 -5.22 -1.92 -11.02
CA THR A 136 -6.37 -1.00 -10.91
C THR A 136 -7.57 -1.39 -11.79
N SER A 137 -7.36 -1.67 -13.08
CA SER A 137 -8.50 -1.95 -13.98
C SER A 137 -9.30 -3.21 -13.60
N PRO A 138 -8.68 -4.37 -13.30
CA PRO A 138 -9.36 -5.51 -12.70
C PRO A 138 -10.04 -5.19 -11.37
N CYS A 139 -9.37 -4.39 -10.50
CA CYS A 139 -9.90 -4.03 -9.20
C CYS A 139 -11.17 -3.19 -9.28
N LEU A 140 -11.26 -2.28 -10.24
CA LEU A 140 -12.48 -1.51 -10.49
C LEU A 140 -13.68 -2.41 -10.80
N ALA A 141 -13.47 -3.46 -11.60
CA ALA A 141 -14.53 -4.41 -11.94
C ALA A 141 -14.95 -5.24 -10.72
N VAL A 142 -13.99 -5.84 -10.01
CA VAL A 142 -14.27 -6.71 -8.85
C VAL A 142 -14.82 -5.90 -7.67
N SER A 143 -14.32 -4.69 -7.42
CA SER A 143 -14.82 -3.86 -6.31
C SER A 143 -16.30 -3.46 -6.47
N ALA A 144 -16.77 -3.32 -7.71
CA ALA A 144 -18.20 -3.08 -7.96
C ALA A 144 -19.08 -4.28 -7.57
N GLU A 145 -18.65 -5.49 -7.93
CA GLU A 145 -19.34 -6.73 -7.55
C GLU A 145 -19.27 -6.97 -6.03
N ALA A 146 -18.08 -6.86 -5.44
CA ALA A 146 -17.86 -7.05 -4.00
C ALA A 146 -18.68 -6.06 -3.16
N ASN A 147 -18.79 -4.80 -3.60
CA ASN A 147 -19.63 -3.81 -2.94
C ASN A 147 -21.12 -4.19 -3.00
N SER A 148 -21.60 -4.62 -4.17
CA SER A 148 -22.99 -5.07 -4.37
C SER A 148 -23.32 -6.27 -3.51
N ASP A 149 -22.40 -7.22 -3.38
CA ASP A 149 -22.56 -8.47 -2.64
C ASP A 149 -22.28 -8.34 -1.14
N ARG A 150 -21.75 -7.20 -0.68
CA ARG A 150 -21.27 -6.97 0.69
C ARG A 150 -20.15 -7.94 1.09
N VAL A 151 -19.17 -8.14 0.22
CA VAL A 151 -17.92 -8.84 0.54
C VAL A 151 -16.85 -7.82 0.87
N PHE A 152 -16.18 -7.95 2.03
CA PHE A 152 -15.06 -7.09 2.39
C PHE A 152 -13.87 -7.36 1.47
N MET A 153 -13.29 -6.29 0.96
CA MET A 153 -12.15 -6.38 0.05
C MET A 153 -11.05 -5.38 0.45
N LEU A 154 -9.83 -5.91 0.58
CA LEU A 154 -8.62 -5.11 0.82
C LEU A 154 -7.68 -5.32 -0.35
N THR A 155 -7.51 -4.29 -1.20
CA THR A 155 -6.53 -4.39 -2.27
C THR A 155 -5.12 -4.09 -1.76
N PRO A 156 -4.13 -4.93 -2.11
CA PRO A 156 -2.73 -4.69 -1.75
C PRO A 156 -2.13 -3.50 -2.51
N SER A 157 -2.53 -3.29 -3.78
CA SER A 157 -1.79 -2.40 -4.68
C SER A 157 -2.61 -1.66 -5.74
N ALA A 158 -3.91 -1.94 -5.90
CA ALA A 158 -4.74 -1.15 -6.82
C ALA A 158 -4.99 0.25 -6.24
N SER A 159 -4.26 1.24 -6.74
CA SER A 159 -3.99 2.51 -6.07
C SER A 159 -4.88 3.68 -6.52
N SER A 160 -5.73 3.47 -7.54
CA SER A 160 -6.67 4.52 -7.97
C SER A 160 -7.76 4.77 -6.92
N PRO A 161 -8.08 6.05 -6.60
CA PRO A 161 -9.18 6.39 -5.68
C PRO A 161 -10.54 5.84 -6.13
N SER A 162 -10.75 5.66 -7.43
CA SER A 162 -11.99 5.11 -7.98
C SER A 162 -12.28 3.66 -7.54
N VAL A 163 -11.25 2.96 -7.02
CA VAL A 163 -11.41 1.60 -6.46
C VAL A 163 -12.32 1.62 -5.23
N THR A 164 -12.16 2.60 -4.36
CA THR A 164 -12.89 2.72 -3.09
C THR A 164 -14.04 3.73 -3.15
N GLU A 165 -13.99 4.70 -4.06
CA GLU A 165 -14.97 5.79 -4.15
C GLU A 165 -16.41 5.28 -4.16
N GLY A 166 -17.19 5.71 -3.15
CA GLY A 166 -18.60 5.33 -3.00
C GLY A 166 -18.86 3.90 -2.53
N LYS A 167 -17.81 3.19 -2.04
CA LYS A 167 -17.86 1.79 -1.59
C LYS A 167 -17.28 1.69 -0.18
N ASP A 168 -18.12 1.47 0.82
CA ASP A 168 -17.74 1.48 2.24
C ASP A 168 -17.07 0.18 2.74
N ASN A 169 -17.08 -0.87 1.91
CA ASN A 169 -16.50 -2.18 2.21
C ASN A 169 -15.24 -2.51 1.39
N ILE A 170 -14.74 -1.53 0.64
CA ILE A 170 -13.53 -1.67 -0.19
C ILE A 170 -12.45 -0.76 0.37
N PHE A 171 -11.29 -1.35 0.68
CA PHE A 171 -10.17 -0.66 1.30
C PHE A 171 -8.89 -0.87 0.51
N GLN A 172 -7.99 0.12 0.54
CA GLN A 172 -6.66 0.07 -0.08
C GLN A 172 -5.59 -0.07 1.01
N LEU A 173 -4.61 -0.94 0.79
CA LEU A 173 -3.40 -0.99 1.62
C LEU A 173 -2.26 -0.16 1.01
N CYS A 174 -2.33 0.12 -0.28
CA CYS A 174 -1.28 0.76 -1.06
C CYS A 174 -1.24 2.29 -0.94
N PHE A 175 -0.16 2.85 -1.42
CA PHE A 175 0.06 4.27 -1.62
C PHE A 175 -0.74 4.76 -2.84
N SER A 176 -1.69 5.69 -2.67
CA SER A 176 -2.65 6.05 -3.72
C SER A 176 -2.05 6.85 -4.88
N ASP A 177 -2.64 6.75 -6.07
CA ASP A 177 -2.22 7.47 -7.29
C ASP A 177 -2.04 8.97 -7.08
N PRO A 178 -2.99 9.70 -6.44
CA PRO A 178 -2.81 11.11 -6.17
C PRO A 178 -1.57 11.42 -5.32
N ASN A 179 -1.29 10.56 -4.35
CA ASN A 179 -0.12 10.69 -3.51
C ASN A 179 1.17 10.38 -4.29
N GLN A 180 1.17 9.34 -5.14
CA GLN A 180 2.31 9.01 -5.99
C GLN A 180 2.67 10.15 -6.94
N GLY A 181 1.70 10.71 -7.65
CA GLY A 181 1.93 11.83 -8.57
C GLY A 181 2.43 13.09 -7.87
N SER A 182 1.77 13.47 -6.78
CA SER A 182 2.13 14.67 -6.01
C SER A 182 3.50 14.52 -5.34
N ALA A 183 3.79 13.38 -4.72
CA ALA A 183 5.07 13.12 -4.07
C ALA A 183 6.21 13.06 -5.08
N SER A 184 6.00 12.48 -6.28
CA SER A 184 6.99 12.45 -7.34
C SER A 184 7.40 13.86 -7.79
N ALA A 185 6.43 14.74 -8.07
CA ALA A 185 6.71 16.12 -8.44
C ALA A 185 7.42 16.87 -7.31
N GLN A 186 6.99 16.68 -6.05
CA GLN A 186 7.62 17.30 -4.89
C GLN A 186 9.06 16.81 -4.72
N TYR A 187 9.30 15.50 -4.81
CA TYR A 187 10.63 14.91 -4.65
C TYR A 187 11.60 15.39 -5.74
N ILE A 188 11.16 15.43 -7.00
CA ILE A 188 11.96 15.95 -8.13
C ILE A 188 12.33 17.40 -7.90
N SER A 189 11.40 18.23 -7.42
CA SER A 189 11.62 19.65 -7.14
C SER A 189 12.57 19.88 -5.97
N ASP A 190 12.32 19.23 -4.82
CA ASP A 190 13.09 19.43 -3.57
C ASP A 190 14.54 19.00 -3.73
N ASN A 191 14.78 17.90 -4.44
CA ASN A 191 16.10 17.35 -4.70
C ASN A 191 16.76 17.94 -5.96
N LYS A 192 16.06 18.86 -6.66
CA LYS A 192 16.56 19.49 -7.90
C LYS A 192 17.04 18.49 -8.92
N LEU A 193 16.27 17.40 -9.09
CA LEU A 193 16.67 16.29 -9.96
C LEU A 193 16.63 16.69 -11.44
N ALA A 194 15.74 17.62 -11.80
CA ALA A 194 15.53 18.04 -13.18
C ALA A 194 15.19 19.53 -13.27
N THR A 195 15.41 20.07 -14.47
CA THR A 195 14.90 21.38 -14.89
C THR A 195 13.82 21.25 -15.95
N LYS A 196 13.84 20.17 -16.74
CA LYS A 196 12.91 19.89 -17.84
C LYS A 196 12.47 18.44 -17.78
N VAL A 197 11.21 18.22 -17.45
CA VAL A 197 10.64 16.89 -17.33
C VAL A 197 9.87 16.54 -18.59
N ALA A 198 10.08 15.33 -19.12
CA ALA A 198 9.15 14.72 -20.06
C ALA A 198 8.37 13.60 -19.37
N VAL A 199 7.12 13.40 -19.78
CA VAL A 199 6.25 12.34 -19.23
C VAL A 199 5.83 11.42 -20.39
N ILE A 200 5.95 10.11 -20.13
CA ILE A 200 5.39 9.06 -20.99
C ILE A 200 4.45 8.22 -20.12
N TYR A 201 3.17 8.19 -20.48
CA TYR A 201 2.16 7.49 -19.68
C TYR A 201 1.16 6.72 -20.54
N ASN A 202 0.52 5.70 -19.95
CA ASN A 202 -0.54 4.93 -20.59
C ASN A 202 -1.88 5.65 -20.40
N ASN A 203 -2.44 6.22 -21.48
CA ASN A 203 -3.70 6.94 -21.42
C ASN A 203 -4.93 6.03 -21.49
N GLY A 204 -4.75 4.74 -21.68
CA GLY A 204 -5.80 3.72 -21.59
C GLY A 204 -5.95 3.12 -20.19
N ASP A 205 -5.03 3.42 -19.25
CA ASP A 205 -4.99 2.87 -17.91
C ASP A 205 -5.33 3.94 -16.86
N ALA A 206 -6.25 3.61 -15.95
CA ALA A 206 -6.70 4.53 -14.90
C ALA A 206 -5.59 4.85 -13.89
N TYR A 207 -4.75 3.87 -13.53
CA TYR A 207 -3.57 4.02 -12.67
C TYR A 207 -2.59 5.06 -13.26
N SER A 208 -2.11 4.80 -14.47
CA SER A 208 -1.11 5.64 -15.14
C SER A 208 -1.62 7.07 -15.36
N THR A 209 -2.88 7.21 -15.77
CA THR A 209 -3.54 8.50 -15.99
C THR A 209 -3.75 9.27 -14.69
N GLY A 210 -4.14 8.59 -13.61
CA GLY A 210 -4.37 9.20 -12.29
C GLY A 210 -3.09 9.81 -11.72
N ILE A 211 -1.99 9.06 -11.75
CA ILE A 211 -0.67 9.54 -11.30
C ILE A 211 -0.20 10.72 -12.15
N TYR A 212 -0.30 10.61 -13.49
CA TYR A 212 0.08 11.69 -14.39
C TYR A 212 -0.66 12.99 -14.11
N GLN A 213 -1.99 12.94 -13.91
CA GLN A 213 -2.80 14.14 -13.68
C GLN A 213 -2.39 14.88 -12.41
N THR A 214 -2.16 14.15 -11.32
CA THR A 214 -1.73 14.75 -10.04
C THR A 214 -0.29 15.20 -10.08
N PHE A 215 0.60 14.46 -10.75
CA PHE A 215 1.96 14.92 -11.04
C PHE A 215 1.96 16.25 -11.79
N LYS A 216 1.20 16.36 -12.89
CA LYS A 216 1.12 17.57 -13.71
C LYS A 216 0.62 18.78 -12.93
N SER A 217 -0.43 18.59 -12.12
CA SER A 217 -0.97 19.64 -11.27
C SER A 217 0.09 20.13 -10.29
N LYS A 218 0.75 19.21 -9.57
CA LYS A 218 1.76 19.52 -8.58
C LYS A 218 3.04 20.12 -9.20
N ALA A 219 3.48 19.63 -10.34
CA ALA A 219 4.60 20.16 -11.09
C ALA A 219 4.36 21.64 -11.46
N SER A 220 3.13 21.96 -11.90
CA SER A 220 2.73 23.35 -12.21
C SER A 220 2.79 24.25 -10.97
N GLU A 221 2.32 23.78 -9.80
CA GLU A 221 2.38 24.53 -8.55
C GLU A 221 3.82 24.83 -8.11
N LEU A 222 4.73 23.87 -8.34
CA LEU A 222 6.14 23.96 -7.98
C LEU A 222 6.98 24.71 -9.01
N GLY A 223 6.41 25.06 -10.18
CA GLY A 223 7.14 25.67 -11.29
C GLY A 223 8.13 24.73 -11.98
N LEU A 224 7.91 23.41 -11.88
CA LEU A 224 8.66 22.39 -12.59
C LEU A 224 8.22 22.35 -14.07
N GLU A 225 9.17 22.53 -15.00
CA GLU A 225 8.87 22.64 -16.43
C GLU A 225 8.61 21.24 -17.04
N VAL A 226 7.36 20.96 -17.42
CA VAL A 226 6.99 19.77 -18.20
C VAL A 226 7.08 20.11 -19.69
N VAL A 227 8.13 19.65 -20.36
CA VAL A 227 8.46 20.05 -21.75
C VAL A 227 7.90 19.12 -22.81
N SER A 228 7.52 17.89 -22.43
CA SER A 228 6.94 16.89 -23.35
C SER A 228 5.98 15.99 -22.58
N GLU A 229 4.81 15.74 -23.15
CA GLU A 229 3.78 14.85 -22.63
C GLU A 229 3.33 13.95 -23.77
N THR A 230 3.62 12.66 -23.66
CA THR A 230 3.29 11.68 -24.70
C THR A 230 2.62 10.46 -24.10
N THR A 231 1.85 9.76 -24.91
CA THR A 231 1.03 8.64 -24.47
C THR A 231 1.26 7.39 -25.28
N PHE A 232 0.81 6.28 -24.74
CA PHE A 232 0.61 4.99 -25.41
C PHE A 232 -0.63 4.30 -24.83
N THR A 233 -1.01 3.17 -25.39
CA THR A 233 -2.01 2.23 -24.86
C THR A 233 -1.39 0.84 -24.85
N ASP A 234 -2.01 -0.14 -24.19
CA ASP A 234 -1.49 -1.51 -24.14
C ASP A 234 -1.25 -2.10 -25.52
N ASP A 235 -2.13 -1.81 -26.49
CA ASP A 235 -1.97 -2.25 -27.89
C ASP A 235 -0.73 -1.65 -28.59
N THR A 236 -0.22 -0.53 -28.11
CA THR A 236 0.93 0.19 -28.69
C THR A 236 2.18 0.14 -27.84
N ALA A 237 2.16 -0.58 -26.72
CA ALA A 237 3.24 -0.66 -25.72
C ALA A 237 4.46 -1.49 -26.19
N THR A 238 4.87 -1.39 -27.45
CA THR A 238 6.00 -2.14 -28.01
C THR A 238 7.10 -1.25 -28.59
N ASP A 239 6.75 -0.07 -29.08
CA ASP A 239 7.69 0.90 -29.68
C ASP A 239 7.44 2.31 -29.13
N PHE A 240 8.41 2.85 -28.44
CA PHE A 240 8.41 4.15 -27.79
C PHE A 240 9.34 5.16 -28.47
N THR A 241 9.85 4.84 -29.65
CA THR A 241 10.80 5.69 -30.39
C THR A 241 10.26 7.10 -30.61
N VAL A 242 8.96 7.24 -30.92
CA VAL A 242 8.32 8.55 -31.16
C VAL A 242 8.26 9.36 -29.88
N GLN A 243 7.87 8.74 -28.76
CA GLN A 243 7.77 9.38 -27.44
C GLN A 243 9.14 9.81 -26.93
N LEU A 244 10.13 8.92 -27.04
CA LEU A 244 11.53 9.19 -26.64
C LEU A 244 12.14 10.30 -27.50
N LYS A 245 11.87 10.28 -28.82
CA LYS A 245 12.35 11.35 -29.70
C LYS A 245 11.73 12.70 -29.37
N ALA A 246 10.44 12.76 -29.04
CA ALA A 246 9.78 13.98 -28.61
C ALA A 246 10.39 14.53 -27.33
N ALA A 247 10.66 13.68 -26.32
CA ALA A 247 11.33 14.06 -25.09
C ALA A 247 12.76 14.59 -25.34
N GLN A 248 13.54 13.90 -26.18
CA GLN A 248 14.90 14.29 -26.55
C GLN A 248 14.93 15.65 -27.26
N ASP A 249 14.05 15.86 -28.25
CA ASP A 249 13.96 17.11 -29.02
C ASP A 249 13.49 18.29 -28.17
N ALA A 250 12.67 18.04 -27.14
CA ALA A 250 12.27 19.04 -26.16
C ALA A 250 13.38 19.36 -25.16
N GLY A 251 14.47 18.58 -25.15
CA GLY A 251 15.62 18.77 -24.26
C GLY A 251 15.32 18.37 -22.81
N ALA A 252 14.50 17.34 -22.62
CA ALA A 252 14.20 16.79 -21.29
C ALA A 252 15.47 16.22 -20.63
N ASP A 253 15.69 16.54 -19.37
CA ASP A 253 16.78 16.03 -18.54
C ASP A 253 16.30 14.96 -17.53
N LEU A 254 14.97 14.74 -17.46
CA LEU A 254 14.33 13.66 -16.73
C LEU A 254 13.11 13.12 -17.48
N LEU A 255 12.95 11.79 -17.51
CA LEU A 255 11.71 11.10 -17.90
C LEU A 255 10.96 10.66 -16.64
N PHE A 256 9.73 11.14 -16.48
CA PHE A 256 8.78 10.63 -15.49
C PHE A 256 7.92 9.56 -16.15
N LEU A 257 7.91 8.36 -15.56
CA LEU A 257 7.31 7.14 -16.09
C LEU A 257 6.30 6.56 -15.09
N PRO A 258 5.07 7.11 -15.00
CA PRO A 258 4.00 6.56 -14.18
C PRO A 258 3.34 5.36 -14.87
N ILE A 259 4.07 4.26 -14.98
CA ILE A 259 3.73 3.08 -15.79
C ILE A 259 4.25 1.80 -15.13
N TYR A 260 3.75 0.66 -15.57
CA TYR A 260 4.17 -0.66 -15.12
C TYR A 260 5.57 -1.05 -15.66
N TYR A 261 6.19 -2.06 -15.01
CA TYR A 261 7.57 -2.48 -15.29
C TYR A 261 7.81 -2.92 -16.74
N GLN A 262 6.83 -3.57 -17.38
CA GLN A 262 7.02 -4.13 -18.71
C GLN A 262 7.22 -3.05 -19.80
N PRO A 263 6.32 -2.05 -19.98
CA PRO A 263 6.59 -0.93 -20.87
C PRO A 263 7.80 -0.10 -20.43
N ALA A 264 8.04 0.05 -19.12
CA ALA A 264 9.22 0.74 -18.62
C ALA A 264 10.51 0.08 -19.07
N SER A 265 10.61 -1.25 -19.03
CA SER A 265 11.78 -2.01 -19.50
C SER A 265 12.10 -1.75 -20.96
N LEU A 266 11.07 -1.64 -21.81
CA LEU A 266 11.23 -1.32 -23.23
C LEU A 266 11.67 0.14 -23.45
N ILE A 267 11.11 1.08 -22.66
CA ILE A 267 11.52 2.49 -22.71
C ILE A 267 12.99 2.64 -22.33
N LEU A 268 13.42 2.01 -21.22
CA LEU A 268 14.83 2.02 -20.79
C LEU A 268 15.75 1.48 -21.87
N LYS A 269 15.39 0.34 -22.47
CA LYS A 269 16.16 -0.26 -23.57
C LYS A 269 16.22 0.66 -24.79
N GLN A 270 15.08 1.16 -25.25
CA GLN A 270 15.03 1.98 -26.47
C GLN A 270 15.71 3.34 -26.28
N ALA A 271 15.60 3.95 -25.08
CA ALA A 271 16.35 5.17 -24.74
C ALA A 271 17.87 4.93 -24.82
N SER A 272 18.34 3.81 -24.28
CA SER A 272 19.75 3.41 -24.36
C SER A 272 20.19 3.19 -25.81
N ASP A 273 19.40 2.47 -26.63
CA ASP A 273 19.68 2.21 -28.05
C ASP A 273 19.73 3.53 -28.86
N MET A 274 18.96 4.54 -28.50
CA MET A 274 18.97 5.87 -29.11
C MET A 274 20.09 6.79 -28.61
N GLY A 275 20.84 6.38 -27.58
CA GLY A 275 21.83 7.23 -26.91
C GLY A 275 21.20 8.41 -26.16
N PHE A 276 19.95 8.29 -25.73
CA PHE A 276 19.24 9.28 -24.91
C PHE A 276 19.29 8.84 -23.46
N SER A 277 19.97 9.62 -22.61
CA SER A 277 20.28 9.26 -21.21
C SER A 277 19.79 10.33 -20.22
N PRO A 278 18.48 10.65 -20.18
CA PRO A 278 17.93 11.49 -19.11
C PRO A 278 17.92 10.71 -17.80
N LYS A 279 17.72 11.40 -16.68
CA LYS A 279 17.34 10.68 -15.44
C LYS A 279 16.01 9.99 -15.64
N MET A 280 15.87 8.77 -15.13
CA MET A 280 14.64 8.01 -15.15
C MET A 280 13.99 8.02 -13.78
N PHE A 281 12.73 8.39 -13.71
CA PHE A 281 11.98 8.47 -12.48
C PHE A 281 10.66 7.73 -12.64
N GLY A 282 10.49 6.68 -11.87
CA GLY A 282 9.31 5.83 -11.86
C GLY A 282 8.48 5.97 -10.59
N VAL A 283 7.45 5.18 -10.52
CA VAL A 283 6.54 5.02 -9.41
C VAL A 283 6.50 3.55 -8.99
N ASP A 284 5.63 3.18 -8.07
CA ASP A 284 5.50 1.81 -7.57
C ASP A 284 5.40 0.75 -8.67
N GLY A 285 4.70 1.03 -9.77
CA GLY A 285 4.56 0.12 -10.92
C GLY A 285 5.86 -0.25 -11.64
N MET A 286 6.98 0.41 -11.35
CA MET A 286 8.29 -0.03 -11.84
C MET A 286 8.99 -1.00 -10.89
N ASP A 287 8.52 -1.16 -9.65
CA ASP A 287 9.11 -2.11 -8.71
C ASP A 287 8.90 -3.56 -9.20
N GLY A 288 9.96 -4.35 -9.07
CA GLY A 288 10.03 -5.70 -9.63
C GLY A 288 10.74 -5.77 -10.99
N ILE A 289 11.05 -4.64 -11.66
CA ILE A 289 11.73 -4.64 -12.98
C ILE A 289 13.06 -5.42 -12.95
N LEU A 290 13.74 -5.45 -11.80
CA LEU A 290 15.02 -6.16 -11.66
C LEU A 290 14.88 -7.69 -11.71
N THR A 291 13.68 -8.23 -11.43
CA THR A 291 13.39 -9.67 -11.46
C THR A 291 12.75 -10.12 -12.78
N MET A 292 12.53 -9.18 -13.71
CA MET A 292 11.93 -9.48 -15.01
C MET A 292 12.84 -10.38 -15.86
N GLU A 293 12.32 -11.53 -16.28
CA GLU A 293 13.08 -12.48 -17.10
C GLU A 293 13.60 -11.83 -18.40
N GLY A 294 14.90 -11.99 -18.63
CA GLY A 294 15.56 -11.48 -19.84
C GLY A 294 15.83 -9.97 -19.85
N PHE A 295 15.51 -9.24 -18.79
CA PHE A 295 15.85 -7.82 -18.66
C PHE A 295 17.33 -7.62 -18.28
N ASP A 296 18.04 -6.76 -18.99
CA ASP A 296 19.39 -6.33 -18.59
C ASP A 296 19.30 -5.27 -17.50
N THR A 297 19.53 -5.66 -16.25
CA THR A 297 19.43 -4.79 -15.07
C THR A 297 20.33 -3.56 -15.13
N LYS A 298 21.39 -3.57 -15.95
CA LYS A 298 22.23 -2.39 -16.17
C LYS A 298 21.49 -1.23 -16.82
N LEU A 299 20.40 -1.51 -17.55
CA LEU A 299 19.56 -0.48 -18.14
C LEU A 299 18.77 0.32 -17.09
N ALA A 300 18.58 -0.27 -15.92
CA ALA A 300 17.89 0.36 -14.81
C ALA A 300 18.84 1.09 -13.83
N GLU A 301 20.14 1.10 -14.08
CA GLU A 301 21.11 1.80 -13.21
C GLU A 301 20.79 3.27 -13.10
N GLY A 302 20.66 3.77 -11.85
CA GLY A 302 20.31 5.16 -11.55
C GLY A 302 18.81 5.50 -11.69
N VAL A 303 17.95 4.54 -11.98
CA VAL A 303 16.48 4.73 -11.96
C VAL A 303 16.03 4.97 -10.53
N ILE A 304 15.24 6.02 -10.32
CA ILE A 304 14.67 6.36 -9.02
C ILE A 304 13.20 5.96 -8.99
N LEU A 305 12.75 5.36 -7.89
CA LEU A 305 11.35 4.99 -7.66
C LEU A 305 10.84 5.59 -6.35
N LEU A 306 9.56 5.93 -6.29
CA LEU A 306 8.86 6.11 -5.02
C LEU A 306 8.05 4.85 -4.69
N THR A 307 8.26 4.31 -3.50
CA THR A 307 7.65 3.07 -3.02
C THR A 307 7.42 3.16 -1.50
N PRO A 308 6.42 2.51 -0.91
CA PRO A 308 6.27 2.47 0.55
C PRO A 308 7.23 1.50 1.24
N PHE A 309 7.91 0.62 0.49
CA PHE A 309 8.74 -0.46 1.00
C PHE A 309 10.19 -0.34 0.54
N SER A 310 11.14 -0.77 1.37
CA SER A 310 12.54 -0.93 1.02
C SER A 310 13.06 -2.24 1.64
N ALA A 311 13.54 -3.15 0.79
CA ALA A 311 13.99 -4.48 1.22
C ALA A 311 15.32 -4.43 2.01
N ASP A 312 16.03 -3.31 1.99
CA ASP A 312 17.26 -3.05 2.74
C ASP A 312 17.01 -2.35 4.10
N ALA A 313 15.75 -2.17 4.51
CA ALA A 313 15.42 -1.59 5.80
C ALA A 313 15.93 -2.46 6.95
N GLU A 314 16.49 -1.81 7.98
CA GLU A 314 17.20 -2.48 9.08
C GLU A 314 16.28 -2.94 10.23
N ASP A 315 14.96 -2.62 10.17
CA ASP A 315 14.03 -3.09 11.20
C ASP A 315 13.83 -4.61 11.14
N GLU A 316 13.63 -5.22 12.31
CA GLU A 316 13.61 -6.67 12.47
C GLU A 316 12.46 -7.33 11.68
N ALA A 317 11.29 -6.69 11.63
CA ALA A 317 10.12 -7.23 10.93
C ALA A 317 10.38 -7.32 9.42
N THR A 318 10.89 -6.23 8.82
CA THR A 318 11.27 -6.20 7.41
C THR A 318 12.39 -7.21 7.11
N ALA A 319 13.45 -7.26 7.94
CA ALA A 319 14.56 -8.18 7.74
C ALA A 319 14.11 -9.67 7.80
N ASN A 320 13.21 -9.99 8.73
CA ASN A 320 12.64 -11.34 8.85
C ASN A 320 11.77 -11.71 7.64
N PHE A 321 10.92 -10.79 7.18
CA PHE A 321 10.12 -11.00 5.98
C PHE A 321 10.99 -11.21 4.75
N VAL A 322 11.96 -10.32 4.51
CA VAL A 322 12.91 -10.40 3.37
C VAL A 322 13.63 -11.75 3.37
N LYS A 323 14.10 -12.19 4.55
CA LYS A 323 14.74 -13.51 4.68
C LYS A 323 13.78 -14.65 4.30
N LYS A 324 12.56 -14.67 4.84
CA LYS A 324 11.57 -15.72 4.57
C LYS A 324 11.15 -15.74 3.11
N PHE A 325 10.94 -14.57 2.53
CA PHE A 325 10.60 -14.44 1.12
C PHE A 325 11.73 -14.96 0.23
N ASN A 326 12.97 -14.59 0.52
CA ASN A 326 14.14 -15.08 -0.20
C ASN A 326 14.30 -16.60 -0.07
N ASP A 327 14.12 -17.15 1.13
CA ASP A 327 14.19 -18.61 1.38
C ASP A 327 13.08 -19.36 0.59
N LYS A 328 11.89 -18.75 0.42
CA LYS A 328 10.74 -19.37 -0.27
C LYS A 328 10.82 -19.24 -1.79
N VAL A 329 11.18 -18.04 -2.28
CA VAL A 329 11.09 -17.67 -3.70
C VAL A 329 12.45 -17.62 -4.39
N GLY A 330 13.52 -17.31 -3.65
CA GLY A 330 14.88 -17.17 -4.19
C GLY A 330 15.19 -15.76 -4.73
N GLU A 331 14.33 -14.79 -4.45
CA GLU A 331 14.43 -13.41 -4.94
C GLU A 331 14.28 -12.41 -3.80
N THR A 332 14.73 -11.16 -4.00
CA THR A 332 14.43 -10.05 -3.10
C THR A 332 12.97 -9.62 -3.28
N PRO A 333 12.18 -9.48 -2.19
CA PRO A 333 10.80 -9.06 -2.31
C PRO A 333 10.68 -7.63 -2.81
N SER A 334 9.70 -7.40 -3.70
CA SER A 334 9.21 -6.07 -4.07
C SER A 334 8.20 -5.55 -3.04
N GLN A 335 7.78 -4.29 -3.19
CA GLN A 335 6.68 -3.75 -2.38
C GLN A 335 5.38 -4.58 -2.50
N PHE A 336 5.10 -5.14 -3.69
CA PHE A 336 3.90 -5.97 -3.89
C PHE A 336 3.90 -7.22 -3.00
N ALA A 337 5.07 -7.81 -2.79
CA ALA A 337 5.22 -8.91 -1.84
C ALA A 337 4.97 -8.45 -0.39
N ALA A 338 5.47 -7.27 -0.05
CA ALA A 338 5.29 -6.68 1.28
C ALA A 338 3.83 -6.26 1.53
N ASP A 339 3.17 -5.66 0.55
CA ASP A 339 1.74 -5.33 0.64
C ASP A 339 0.87 -6.60 0.73
N GLY A 340 1.25 -7.65 -0.03
CA GLY A 340 0.62 -8.97 0.05
C GLY A 340 0.77 -9.63 1.42
N TYR A 341 1.90 -9.41 2.10
CA TYR A 341 2.14 -9.86 3.46
C TYR A 341 1.33 -9.06 4.49
N ASP A 342 1.27 -7.74 4.36
CA ASP A 342 0.56 -6.88 5.31
C ASP A 342 -0.98 -7.05 5.24
N CYS A 343 -1.56 -7.42 4.07
CA CYS A 343 -3.01 -7.57 3.93
C CYS A 343 -3.62 -8.63 4.86
N PRO A 344 -3.17 -9.90 4.90
CA PRO A 344 -3.68 -10.89 5.85
C PRO A 344 -3.45 -10.48 7.31
N TYR A 345 -2.33 -9.84 7.61
CA TYR A 345 -2.07 -9.32 8.96
C TYR A 345 -3.04 -8.20 9.35
N ALA A 346 -3.34 -7.25 8.45
CA ALA A 346 -4.31 -6.20 8.73
C ALA A 346 -5.70 -6.76 9.01
N ILE A 347 -6.13 -7.76 8.24
CA ILE A 347 -7.41 -8.46 8.45
C ILE A 347 -7.39 -9.21 9.78
N TYR A 348 -6.33 -9.98 10.06
CA TYR A 348 -6.19 -10.72 11.32
C TYR A 348 -6.25 -9.80 12.54
N ARG A 349 -5.48 -8.70 12.52
CA ARG A 349 -5.46 -7.70 13.60
C ARG A 349 -6.83 -7.01 13.78
N ALA A 350 -7.56 -6.79 12.70
CA ALA A 350 -8.91 -6.25 12.77
C ALA A 350 -9.87 -7.22 13.46
N LEU A 351 -9.79 -8.52 13.16
CA LEU A 351 -10.61 -9.54 13.80
C LEU A 351 -10.24 -9.73 15.27
N GLU A 352 -8.95 -9.71 15.64
CA GLU A 352 -8.50 -9.71 17.04
C GLU A 352 -9.03 -8.49 17.79
N PHE A 353 -8.94 -7.31 17.19
CA PHE A 353 -9.43 -6.06 17.80
C PHE A 353 -10.93 -6.12 18.06
N TYR A 354 -11.70 -6.63 17.11
CA TYR A 354 -13.15 -6.82 17.30
C TYR A 354 -13.46 -7.85 18.39
N ALA A 355 -12.79 -9.01 18.37
CA ALA A 355 -12.98 -10.07 19.35
C ALA A 355 -12.70 -9.56 20.77
N ALA A 356 -11.60 -8.83 20.96
CA ALA A 356 -11.24 -8.26 22.25
C ALA A 356 -12.29 -7.27 22.80
N LYS A 357 -12.87 -6.44 21.92
CA LYS A 357 -13.90 -5.45 22.31
C LYS A 357 -15.27 -6.07 22.58
N ASN A 358 -15.59 -7.23 21.96
CA ASN A 358 -16.93 -7.81 21.96
C ASN A 358 -17.03 -9.13 22.74
N GLY A 359 -15.97 -9.53 23.48
CA GLY A 359 -15.98 -10.73 24.31
C GLY A 359 -15.80 -12.03 23.53
N GLY A 360 -15.18 -11.95 22.35
CA GLY A 360 -14.84 -13.07 21.48
C GLY A 360 -15.47 -12.97 20.09
N LEU A 361 -14.89 -13.70 19.13
CA LEU A 361 -15.38 -13.84 17.76
C LEU A 361 -15.06 -15.23 17.25
N ASP A 362 -16.07 -15.97 16.80
CA ASP A 362 -15.92 -17.21 16.06
C ASP A 362 -16.31 -16.95 14.59
N VAL A 363 -15.35 -17.05 13.69
CA VAL A 363 -15.57 -16.82 12.25
C VAL A 363 -16.04 -18.07 11.49
N THR A 364 -16.14 -19.22 12.18
CA THR A 364 -16.58 -20.49 11.58
C THR A 364 -18.02 -20.33 11.07
N ASP A 365 -18.24 -20.66 9.80
CA ASP A 365 -19.56 -20.57 9.15
C ASP A 365 -20.20 -19.15 9.16
N MET A 366 -19.44 -18.11 9.52
CA MET A 366 -19.91 -16.72 9.44
C MET A 366 -20.14 -16.34 7.97
N SER A 367 -21.25 -15.68 7.69
CA SER A 367 -21.49 -15.19 6.33
C SER A 367 -20.48 -14.10 5.95
N TYR A 368 -20.12 -14.04 4.68
CA TYR A 368 -19.24 -12.96 4.19
C TYR A 368 -19.84 -11.55 4.44
N ALA A 369 -21.18 -11.43 4.42
CA ALA A 369 -21.85 -10.15 4.68
C ALA A 369 -21.75 -9.72 6.15
N ASP A 370 -21.95 -10.65 7.11
CA ASP A 370 -21.80 -10.34 8.53
C ASP A 370 -20.33 -10.00 8.86
N LEU A 371 -19.39 -10.75 8.30
CA LEU A 371 -17.95 -10.48 8.46
C LEU A 371 -17.54 -9.15 7.84
N CYS A 372 -18.13 -8.79 6.70
CA CYS A 372 -17.94 -7.51 6.04
C CYS A 372 -18.30 -6.35 6.97
N GLU A 373 -19.47 -6.38 7.61
CA GLU A 373 -19.91 -5.32 8.54
C GLU A 373 -18.97 -5.22 9.76
N ILE A 374 -18.48 -6.34 10.27
CA ILE A 374 -17.48 -6.37 11.34
C ILE A 374 -16.20 -5.65 10.88
N LEU A 375 -15.64 -6.04 9.75
CA LEU A 375 -14.40 -5.46 9.24
C LEU A 375 -14.54 -3.98 8.91
N ILE A 376 -15.65 -3.54 8.30
CA ILE A 376 -15.93 -2.11 8.09
C ILE A 376 -15.91 -1.37 9.42
N SER A 377 -16.59 -1.90 10.44
CA SER A 377 -16.67 -1.25 11.74
C SER A 377 -15.31 -1.07 12.43
N VAL A 378 -14.36 -1.97 12.14
CA VAL A 378 -13.00 -1.91 12.69
C VAL A 378 -12.11 -1.01 11.85
N PHE A 379 -12.07 -1.19 10.53
CA PHE A 379 -11.21 -0.38 9.66
C PHE A 379 -11.55 1.11 9.69
N THR A 380 -12.79 1.45 10.06
CA THR A 380 -13.22 2.85 10.25
C THR A 380 -13.21 3.31 11.71
N ASP A 381 -12.81 2.46 12.67
CA ASP A 381 -12.66 2.84 14.08
C ASP A 381 -11.36 3.67 14.26
N PRO A 382 -11.45 4.92 14.77
CA PRO A 382 -10.27 5.79 14.92
C PRO A 382 -9.24 5.28 15.94
N SER A 383 -9.58 4.26 16.74
CA SER A 383 -8.65 3.62 17.67
C SER A 383 -7.97 2.36 17.10
N PHE A 384 -8.32 1.95 15.89
CA PHE A 384 -7.68 0.85 15.21
C PHE A 384 -6.52 1.37 14.37
N SER A 385 -5.37 0.74 14.49
CA SER A 385 -4.21 0.96 13.63
C SER A 385 -3.39 -0.31 13.50
N VAL A 386 -2.65 -0.43 12.43
CA VAL A 386 -1.80 -1.59 12.13
C VAL A 386 -0.37 -1.14 11.88
N ASP A 387 0.58 -1.80 12.54
CA ASP A 387 2.00 -1.72 12.20
C ASP A 387 2.33 -2.85 11.22
N GLY A 388 2.70 -2.48 10.01
CA GLY A 388 3.13 -3.40 8.95
C GLY A 388 4.54 -3.09 8.47
N ILE A 389 5.07 -3.91 7.59
CA ILE A 389 6.39 -3.70 6.97
C ILE A 389 6.35 -2.62 5.88
N THR A 390 5.16 -2.30 5.35
CA THR A 390 4.95 -1.24 4.37
C THR A 390 4.51 0.09 4.99
N GLY A 391 4.18 0.12 6.28
CA GLY A 391 3.78 1.33 7.01
C GLY A 391 3.63 1.08 8.50
N GLN A 392 4.00 2.08 9.31
CA GLN A 392 3.78 2.07 10.76
C GLN A 392 2.57 2.92 11.10
N GLY A 393 1.75 2.46 12.05
CA GLY A 393 0.54 3.16 12.47
C GLY A 393 -0.44 3.39 11.31
N MET A 394 -0.62 2.41 10.45
CA MET A 394 -1.56 2.49 9.32
C MET A 394 -2.98 2.62 9.85
N VAL A 395 -3.66 3.67 9.40
CA VAL A 395 -5.08 3.94 9.67
C VAL A 395 -5.79 4.23 8.35
N TRP A 396 -7.04 3.87 8.27
CA TRP A 396 -7.86 4.08 7.06
C TRP A 396 -8.85 5.21 7.31
N ASP A 397 -9.06 6.02 6.29
CA ASP A 397 -10.10 7.05 6.31
C ASP A 397 -11.46 6.49 5.89
N ALA A 398 -12.48 7.35 5.91
CA ALA A 398 -13.85 6.99 5.54
C ALA A 398 -14.02 6.63 4.04
N ASN A 399 -13.02 6.92 3.21
CA ASN A 399 -13.01 6.54 1.81
C ASN A 399 -12.26 5.22 1.56
N GLY A 400 -11.76 4.56 2.61
CA GLY A 400 -10.99 3.32 2.51
C GLY A 400 -9.54 3.50 2.09
N GLU A 401 -9.02 4.75 2.05
CA GLU A 401 -7.61 5.02 1.76
C GLU A 401 -6.76 4.96 3.04
N VAL A 402 -5.56 4.39 2.93
CA VAL A 402 -4.60 4.29 4.04
C VAL A 402 -3.62 5.47 4.03
N ASN A 403 -3.22 5.92 5.23
CA ASN A 403 -2.17 6.92 5.39
C ASN A 403 -0.78 6.28 5.21
N LYS A 404 -0.24 6.31 4.02
CA LYS A 404 1.13 5.84 3.73
C LYS A 404 2.01 6.97 3.20
N ALA A 405 3.28 6.97 3.65
CA ALA A 405 4.30 7.87 3.14
C ALA A 405 5.21 7.15 2.15
N PRO A 406 5.60 7.79 1.04
CA PRO A 406 6.55 7.20 0.11
C PRO A 406 7.96 7.19 0.69
N LYS A 407 8.74 6.20 0.29
CA LYS A 407 10.20 6.14 0.41
C LYS A 407 10.79 6.28 -0.98
N ALA A 408 11.90 6.98 -1.12
CA ALA A 408 12.64 7.01 -2.37
C ALA A 408 13.69 5.90 -2.36
N VAL A 409 13.77 5.16 -3.44
CA VAL A 409 14.85 4.19 -3.69
C VAL A 409 15.48 4.47 -5.04
N VAL A 410 16.76 4.18 -5.15
CA VAL A 410 17.50 4.22 -6.42
C VAL A 410 18.03 2.82 -6.74
N ILE A 411 18.09 2.49 -8.02
CA ILE A 411 18.71 1.23 -8.46
C ILE A 411 20.21 1.48 -8.63
N GLU A 412 21.03 0.81 -7.81
CA GLU A 412 22.49 0.85 -7.87
C GLU A 412 23.07 -0.56 -7.85
N ASN A 413 23.94 -0.86 -8.82
CA ASN A 413 24.56 -2.19 -8.97
C ASN A 413 23.53 -3.34 -9.07
N GLY A 414 22.37 -3.06 -9.64
CA GLY A 414 21.30 -4.04 -9.85
C GLY A 414 20.50 -4.38 -8.59
N VAL A 415 20.53 -3.54 -7.55
CA VAL A 415 19.69 -3.66 -6.34
C VAL A 415 19.02 -2.34 -6.01
N TYR A 416 17.91 -2.39 -5.27
CA TYR A 416 17.27 -1.20 -4.74
C TYR A 416 18.01 -0.73 -3.48
N VAL A 417 18.32 0.56 -3.42
CA VAL A 417 19.00 1.22 -2.29
C VAL A 417 18.15 2.37 -1.81
N GLY A 418 17.87 2.44 -0.51
CA GLY A 418 17.14 3.55 0.11
C GLY A 418 17.89 4.88 -0.02
N MET A 419 17.16 5.99 -0.27
CA MET A 419 17.72 7.33 -0.45
C MET A 419 17.43 8.23 0.76
#